data_de7ee2d8200d57c6d9032e4f18ec1396
#
_entry.id   de7ee2d8200d57c6d9032e4f18ec1396
#
_cell.length_a   1.000
_cell.length_b   1.000
_cell.length_c   1.000
_cell.angle_alpha   90.00
_cell.angle_beta   90.00
_cell.angle_gamma   90.00
#
_symmetry.space_group_name_H-M   'P 1'
#
loop_
_entity.id
_entity.type
_entity.pdbx_description
1 polymer ?
#
loop_
_entity_poly.entity_id
_entity_poly.type
_entity_poly.pdbx_seq_one_letter_code
_entity_poly.pdbx_strand_id
1 'polypeptide(L)'
;MPSNLIYMPTFRARQQEMIVLRSFEFGERIFPLIEIVKEKDRSNNQQTFQEIYTGLVAAIHSDKVFVDLPTYFRDASGMQDEVVSFNRSVLSNIERRLDHYNLFAAQSQKVIPVVSTLLLKTGEANTITQQYETLKQTFPSVAIRTFTNTFNSDLDEIRALLTADDFLIYDIHEGVGLTNPVIKKDRTILDTITLPWKVALRSAINTDIQNVRLNHGEIVYEADNSLLEMFSQQLHFNAFGDFAGIKKDDLTSGGTISPGFILYNPSDNLYYGYKGTVKNLAEFETTIVPDVLASPVAAAILAANPDYLNDQNEGWNTLLRIQGGETGKSQAKFKKISIEHYLHCMRTAIAAGLIH
;
A
#
# COMPACT_ATOMS: atom_id res chain seq x y z
N MET A 1 -16.93 15.43 -9.70
CA MET A 1 -16.55 16.38 -8.63
C MET A 1 -15.09 16.16 -8.33
N PRO A 2 -14.29 17.17 -7.99
CA PRO A 2 -12.90 16.93 -7.59
C PRO A 2 -12.85 15.93 -6.43
N SER A 3 -11.86 15.05 -6.44
CA SER A 3 -11.65 14.09 -5.36
C SER A 3 -11.28 14.80 -4.05
N ASN A 4 -11.52 14.17 -2.92
CA ASN A 4 -11.06 14.60 -1.59
C ASN A 4 -9.94 13.68 -1.06
N LEU A 5 -9.42 12.80 -1.88
CA LEU A 5 -8.34 11.87 -1.52
C LEU A 5 -7.08 12.63 -1.07
N ILE A 6 -6.54 12.26 0.07
CA ILE A 6 -5.25 12.71 0.60
C ILE A 6 -4.26 11.56 0.70
N TYR A 7 -4.73 10.39 1.15
CA TYR A 7 -3.85 9.25 1.39
C TYR A 7 -4.40 7.97 0.76
N MET A 8 -3.54 7.27 0.03
CA MET A 8 -3.83 6.02 -0.66
C MET A 8 -2.95 4.89 -0.09
N PRO A 9 -3.36 4.24 1.03
CA PRO A 9 -2.64 3.08 1.53
C PRO A 9 -2.76 1.91 0.55
N THR A 10 -1.64 1.31 0.19
CA THR A 10 -1.57 0.17 -0.73
C THR A 10 -1.44 -1.12 0.04
N PHE A 11 -2.29 -2.06 -0.26
CA PHE A 11 -2.33 -3.39 0.33
C PHE A 11 -2.15 -4.46 -0.74
N ARG A 12 -1.35 -5.46 -0.49
CA ARG A 12 -1.47 -6.71 -1.20
C ARG A 12 -2.60 -7.53 -0.62
N ALA A 13 -3.41 -8.17 -1.49
CA ALA A 13 -4.56 -8.96 -1.06
C ALA A 13 -4.11 -10.26 -0.37
N ARG A 14 -3.47 -10.16 0.79
CA ARG A 14 -3.02 -11.26 1.64
C ARG A 14 -3.78 -11.28 2.96
N GLN A 15 -3.70 -12.39 3.67
CA GLN A 15 -4.55 -12.68 4.83
C GLN A 15 -4.61 -11.54 5.87
N GLN A 16 -3.47 -11.00 6.31
CA GLN A 16 -3.47 -9.97 7.35
C GLN A 16 -3.94 -8.62 6.83
N GLU A 17 -3.52 -8.25 5.64
CA GLU A 17 -3.97 -7.04 4.98
C GLU A 17 -5.47 -7.07 4.70
N MET A 18 -6.03 -8.23 4.28
CA MET A 18 -7.47 -8.38 4.07
C MET A 18 -8.27 -8.28 5.37
N ILE A 19 -7.70 -8.68 6.52
CA ILE A 19 -8.33 -8.48 7.83
C ILE A 19 -8.39 -6.98 8.14
N VAL A 20 -7.28 -6.25 8.00
CA VAL A 20 -7.24 -4.81 8.23
C VAL A 20 -8.20 -4.07 7.29
N LEU A 21 -8.19 -4.41 5.99
CA LEU A 21 -9.09 -3.81 4.99
C LEU A 21 -10.58 -3.92 5.39
N ARG A 22 -10.99 -5.02 6.04
CA ARG A 22 -12.38 -5.23 6.47
C ARG A 22 -12.73 -4.53 7.79
N SER A 23 -11.74 -4.29 8.64
CA SER A 23 -12.00 -3.79 10.01
C SER A 23 -11.66 -2.32 10.21
N PHE A 24 -10.85 -1.73 9.33
CA PHE A 24 -10.40 -0.35 9.49
C PHE A 24 -11.39 0.63 8.85
N GLU A 25 -11.72 1.69 9.60
CA GLU A 25 -12.54 2.81 9.13
C GLU A 25 -11.66 3.84 8.42
N PHE A 26 -11.67 3.82 7.08
CA PHE A 26 -10.82 4.72 6.27
C PHE A 26 -11.34 6.16 6.25
N GLY A 27 -12.67 6.36 6.33
CA GLY A 27 -13.28 7.69 6.22
C GLY A 27 -13.31 8.22 4.78
N GLU A 28 -13.46 9.55 4.65
CA GLU A 28 -13.75 10.20 3.36
C GLU A 28 -12.50 10.61 2.56
N ARG A 29 -11.32 10.63 3.18
CA ARG A 29 -10.08 11.17 2.59
C ARG A 29 -9.00 10.13 2.38
N ILE A 30 -9.28 8.86 2.72
CA ILE A 30 -8.35 7.75 2.60
C ILE A 30 -8.99 6.67 1.74
N PHE A 31 -8.46 6.45 0.53
CA PHE A 31 -8.95 5.43 -0.38
C PHE A 31 -7.91 4.32 -0.53
N PRO A 32 -8.16 3.11 0.00
CA PRO A 32 -7.19 2.02 -0.11
C PRO A 32 -7.03 1.53 -1.55
N LEU A 33 -5.79 1.19 -1.91
CA LEU A 33 -5.47 0.46 -3.13
C LEU A 33 -5.21 -1.00 -2.79
N ILE A 34 -5.89 -1.90 -3.47
CA ILE A 34 -5.75 -3.35 -3.32
C ILE A 34 -5.02 -3.92 -4.52
N GLU A 35 -3.80 -4.40 -4.32
CA GLU A 35 -3.08 -5.20 -5.31
C GLU A 35 -3.53 -6.66 -5.22
N ILE A 36 -4.30 -7.13 -6.19
CA ILE A 36 -4.69 -8.53 -6.29
C ILE A 36 -3.58 -9.29 -6.99
N VAL A 37 -2.94 -10.19 -6.26
CA VAL A 37 -1.71 -10.87 -6.70
C VAL A 37 -1.89 -12.36 -6.97
N LYS A 38 -3.08 -12.92 -6.75
CA LYS A 38 -3.40 -14.31 -7.02
C LYS A 38 -4.90 -14.55 -7.13
N GLU A 39 -5.28 -15.66 -7.75
CA GLU A 39 -6.67 -16.05 -8.02
C GLU A 39 -7.47 -16.24 -6.72
N LYS A 40 -6.85 -16.82 -5.69
CA LYS A 40 -7.48 -17.08 -4.39
C LYS A 40 -6.61 -16.58 -3.27
N ASP A 41 -7.23 -16.11 -2.21
CA ASP A 41 -6.53 -15.66 -0.98
C ASP A 41 -5.78 -16.80 -0.28
N ARG A 42 -6.34 -18.03 -0.36
CA ARG A 42 -5.72 -19.28 0.14
C ARG A 42 -5.97 -20.41 -0.84
N SER A 43 -5.02 -21.33 -0.98
CA SER A 43 -5.09 -22.47 -1.90
C SER A 43 -6.27 -23.41 -1.63
N ASN A 44 -6.69 -23.53 -0.36
CA ASN A 44 -7.83 -24.38 0.05
C ASN A 44 -9.18 -23.63 0.05
N ASN A 45 -9.24 -22.35 -0.31
CA ASN A 45 -10.49 -21.62 -0.40
C ASN A 45 -11.33 -22.15 -1.58
N GLN A 46 -12.59 -22.49 -1.32
CA GLN A 46 -13.53 -22.97 -2.34
C GLN A 46 -14.23 -21.83 -3.09
N GLN A 47 -14.17 -20.61 -2.57
CA GLN A 47 -14.76 -19.45 -3.23
C GLN A 47 -14.03 -19.08 -4.52
N THR A 48 -14.78 -18.54 -5.46
CA THR A 48 -14.26 -17.99 -6.72
C THR A 48 -13.53 -16.65 -6.48
N PHE A 49 -12.75 -16.21 -7.46
CA PHE A 49 -12.16 -14.86 -7.46
C PHE A 49 -13.22 -13.79 -7.19
N GLN A 50 -14.34 -13.84 -7.89
CA GLN A 50 -15.44 -12.91 -7.73
C GLN A 50 -15.94 -12.87 -6.29
N GLU A 51 -16.29 -14.01 -5.69
CA GLU A 51 -16.82 -14.06 -4.32
C GLU A 51 -15.80 -13.52 -3.28
N ILE A 52 -14.51 -13.83 -3.44
CA ILE A 52 -13.47 -13.38 -2.53
C ILE A 52 -13.30 -11.86 -2.60
N TYR A 53 -13.08 -11.34 -3.82
CA TYR A 53 -12.61 -9.96 -3.95
C TYR A 53 -13.75 -8.94 -4.04
N THR A 54 -14.91 -9.30 -4.62
CA THR A 54 -16.10 -8.42 -4.53
C THR A 54 -16.64 -8.39 -3.10
N GLY A 55 -16.60 -9.52 -2.40
CA GLY A 55 -16.92 -9.59 -0.97
C GLY A 55 -15.96 -8.76 -0.11
N LEU A 56 -14.66 -8.76 -0.43
CA LEU A 56 -13.68 -7.90 0.23
C LEU A 56 -14.02 -6.42 0.01
N VAL A 57 -14.19 -5.99 -1.25
CA VAL A 57 -14.51 -4.59 -1.58
C VAL A 57 -15.83 -4.14 -0.93
N ALA A 58 -16.85 -5.00 -0.88
CA ALA A 58 -18.11 -4.69 -0.19
C ALA A 58 -17.90 -4.39 1.30
N ALA A 59 -16.99 -5.14 1.95
CA ALA A 59 -16.74 -5.04 3.39
C ALA A 59 -15.79 -3.88 3.79
N ILE A 60 -15.13 -3.21 2.85
CA ILE A 60 -14.23 -2.10 3.15
C ILE A 60 -15.04 -0.84 3.48
N HIS A 61 -14.73 -0.20 4.60
CA HIS A 61 -15.33 1.04 5.06
C HIS A 61 -14.59 2.25 4.48
N SER A 62 -14.81 2.50 3.17
CA SER A 62 -14.27 3.64 2.42
C SER A 62 -15.22 4.00 1.29
N ASP A 63 -15.26 5.27 0.88
CA ASP A 63 -16.08 5.75 -0.24
C ASP A 63 -15.62 5.16 -1.57
N LYS A 64 -14.33 5.05 -1.75
CA LYS A 64 -13.69 4.53 -2.97
C LYS A 64 -12.60 3.51 -2.62
N VAL A 65 -12.39 2.57 -3.52
CA VAL A 65 -11.36 1.53 -3.43
C VAL A 65 -10.69 1.39 -4.78
N PHE A 66 -9.40 1.58 -4.83
CA PHE A 66 -8.62 1.25 -6.02
C PHE A 66 -8.37 -0.25 -6.07
N VAL A 67 -8.60 -0.86 -7.23
CA VAL A 67 -8.31 -2.27 -7.47
C VAL A 67 -7.26 -2.36 -8.56
N ASP A 68 -6.12 -2.97 -8.27
CA ASP A 68 -5.00 -3.15 -9.18
C ASP A 68 -4.67 -4.63 -9.40
N LEU A 69 -4.41 -4.98 -10.66
CA LEU A 69 -3.74 -6.21 -11.06
C LEU A 69 -2.31 -5.82 -11.47
N PRO A 70 -1.35 -5.79 -10.53
CA PRO A 70 -0.09 -5.06 -10.71
C PRO A 70 0.76 -5.63 -11.85
N THR A 71 1.37 -4.72 -12.65
CA THR A 71 2.16 -5.07 -13.84
C THR A 71 3.67 -5.12 -13.60
N TYR A 72 4.14 -4.63 -12.48
CA TYR A 72 5.56 -4.46 -12.17
C TYR A 72 6.26 -5.70 -11.63
N PHE A 73 5.50 -6.76 -11.33
CA PHE A 73 6.11 -8.01 -10.85
C PHE A 73 7.04 -8.64 -11.89
N ARG A 74 8.16 -9.12 -11.39
CA ARG A 74 9.10 -9.96 -12.12
C ARG A 74 9.12 -11.32 -11.45
N ASP A 75 9.16 -12.37 -12.24
CA ASP A 75 9.38 -13.71 -11.72
C ASP A 75 10.71 -13.73 -10.97
N ALA A 76 10.66 -13.96 -9.67
CA ALA A 76 11.83 -14.05 -8.82
C ALA A 76 11.93 -15.44 -8.18
N SER A 77 13.13 -15.89 -7.93
CA SER A 77 13.38 -17.15 -7.21
C SER A 77 12.68 -17.12 -5.85
N GLY A 78 11.92 -18.17 -5.53
CA GLY A 78 11.20 -18.31 -4.27
C GLY A 78 9.82 -17.64 -4.24
N MET A 79 9.39 -16.98 -5.33
CA MET A 79 8.03 -16.46 -5.43
C MET A 79 7.02 -17.62 -5.46
N GLN A 80 5.85 -17.40 -4.84
CA GLN A 80 4.78 -18.41 -4.79
C GLN A 80 4.27 -18.72 -6.20
N ASP A 81 4.20 -20.00 -6.57
CA ASP A 81 3.77 -20.44 -7.92
C ASP A 81 2.38 -19.92 -8.30
N GLU A 82 1.46 -19.81 -7.34
CA GLU A 82 0.11 -19.26 -7.53
C GLU A 82 0.16 -17.78 -7.93
N VAL A 83 1.08 -17.00 -7.38
CA VAL A 83 1.30 -15.59 -7.73
C VAL A 83 1.86 -15.49 -9.14
N VAL A 84 2.89 -16.28 -9.45
CA VAL A 84 3.54 -16.30 -10.78
C VAL A 84 2.52 -16.68 -11.86
N SER A 85 1.74 -17.74 -11.63
CA SER A 85 0.74 -18.24 -12.58
C SER A 85 -0.37 -17.22 -12.83
N PHE A 86 -0.93 -16.63 -11.77
CA PHE A 86 -1.95 -15.59 -11.87
C PHE A 86 -1.41 -14.36 -12.62
N ASN A 87 -0.27 -13.85 -12.21
CA ASN A 87 0.36 -12.70 -12.86
C ASN A 87 0.58 -12.92 -14.35
N ARG A 88 1.22 -14.04 -14.73
CA ARG A 88 1.43 -14.36 -16.15
C ARG A 88 0.11 -14.35 -16.91
N SER A 89 -0.96 -14.90 -16.35
CA SER A 89 -2.25 -15.01 -17.00
C SER A 89 -2.90 -13.65 -17.30
N VAL A 90 -2.82 -12.69 -16.35
CA VAL A 90 -3.45 -11.36 -16.50
C VAL A 90 -2.53 -10.32 -17.15
N LEU A 91 -1.21 -10.59 -17.24
CA LEU A 91 -0.27 -9.69 -17.89
C LEU A 91 -0.02 -10.01 -19.37
N SER A 92 -0.23 -11.26 -19.78
CA SER A 92 -0.06 -11.70 -21.16
C SER A 92 -1.35 -11.66 -21.99
N ASN A 93 -2.50 -11.33 -21.38
CA ASN A 93 -3.79 -11.31 -22.04
C ASN A 93 -4.66 -10.17 -21.50
N ILE A 94 -4.87 -9.14 -22.33
CA ILE A 94 -5.66 -7.94 -21.98
C ILE A 94 -7.13 -8.31 -21.72
N GLU A 95 -7.74 -9.18 -22.51
CA GLU A 95 -9.15 -9.57 -22.33
C GLU A 95 -9.36 -10.22 -20.97
N ARG A 96 -8.51 -11.20 -20.62
CA ARG A 96 -8.57 -11.85 -19.31
C ARG A 96 -8.39 -10.85 -18.15
N ARG A 97 -7.51 -9.87 -18.32
CA ARG A 97 -7.31 -8.80 -17.35
C ARG A 97 -8.57 -7.95 -17.18
N LEU A 98 -9.20 -7.57 -18.28
CA LEU A 98 -10.45 -6.81 -18.31
C LEU A 98 -11.61 -7.60 -17.71
N ASP A 99 -11.69 -8.92 -17.98
CA ASP A 99 -12.68 -9.79 -17.36
C ASP A 99 -12.62 -9.76 -15.83
N HIS A 100 -11.40 -9.80 -15.26
CA HIS A 100 -11.24 -9.69 -13.81
C HIS A 100 -11.73 -8.35 -13.26
N TYR A 101 -11.49 -7.23 -13.95
CA TYR A 101 -12.05 -5.93 -13.53
C TYR A 101 -13.57 -5.89 -13.68
N ASN A 102 -14.13 -6.46 -14.73
CA ASN A 102 -15.58 -6.50 -14.99
C ASN A 102 -16.36 -7.26 -13.91
N LEU A 103 -15.71 -8.16 -13.16
CA LEU A 103 -16.34 -8.80 -11.99
C LEU A 103 -16.77 -7.81 -10.91
N PHE A 104 -16.19 -6.60 -10.89
CA PHE A 104 -16.56 -5.52 -9.98
C PHE A 104 -17.62 -4.55 -10.54
N ALA A 105 -18.22 -4.82 -11.71
CA ALA A 105 -19.16 -3.91 -12.37
C ALA A 105 -20.34 -3.50 -11.48
N ALA A 106 -20.88 -4.44 -10.67
CA ALA A 106 -21.95 -4.14 -9.70
C ALA A 106 -21.52 -3.16 -8.59
N GLN A 107 -20.22 -2.92 -8.42
CA GLN A 107 -19.63 -2.00 -7.44
C GLN A 107 -18.93 -0.82 -8.12
N SER A 108 -19.27 -0.53 -9.38
CA SER A 108 -18.59 0.49 -10.21
C SER A 108 -18.57 1.89 -9.58
N GLN A 109 -19.52 2.22 -8.73
CA GLN A 109 -19.52 3.49 -8.01
C GLN A 109 -18.47 3.56 -6.88
N LYS A 110 -18.03 2.43 -6.36
CA LYS A 110 -17.03 2.32 -5.29
C LYS A 110 -15.66 1.97 -5.81
N VAL A 111 -15.57 1.13 -6.84
CA VAL A 111 -14.31 0.62 -7.40
C VAL A 111 -13.75 1.59 -8.44
N ILE A 112 -12.46 1.86 -8.32
CA ILE A 112 -11.63 2.56 -9.31
C ILE A 112 -10.62 1.53 -9.83
N PRO A 113 -10.81 0.95 -11.04
CA PRO A 113 -9.85 0.03 -11.61
C PRO A 113 -8.56 0.76 -11.96
N VAL A 114 -7.42 0.11 -11.70
CA VAL A 114 -6.08 0.65 -11.97
C VAL A 114 -5.49 -0.04 -13.18
N VAL A 115 -5.19 0.74 -14.22
CA VAL A 115 -4.54 0.25 -15.44
C VAL A 115 -3.09 0.71 -15.51
N SER A 116 -2.25 -0.08 -16.14
CA SER A 116 -0.85 0.23 -16.41
C SER A 116 -0.45 -0.33 -17.77
N THR A 117 0.65 0.16 -18.33
CA THR A 117 1.17 -0.38 -19.57
C THR A 117 1.50 -1.86 -19.49
N LEU A 118 1.16 -2.61 -20.53
CA LEU A 118 1.56 -4.00 -20.73
C LEU A 118 2.65 -4.14 -21.80
N LEU A 119 3.13 -3.05 -22.39
CA LEU A 119 4.12 -3.06 -23.48
C LEU A 119 5.32 -3.96 -23.17
N LEU A 120 5.84 -3.91 -21.96
CA LEU A 120 6.97 -4.75 -21.53
C LEU A 120 6.62 -6.25 -21.39
N LYS A 121 5.34 -6.61 -21.44
CA LYS A 121 4.83 -7.99 -21.28
C LYS A 121 4.32 -8.57 -22.57
N THR A 122 3.58 -7.80 -23.37
CA THR A 122 2.94 -8.25 -24.60
C THR A 122 3.68 -7.77 -25.84
N GLY A 123 4.48 -6.71 -25.76
CA GLY A 123 5.06 -6.02 -26.90
C GLY A 123 4.07 -5.16 -27.69
N GLU A 124 2.82 -5.06 -27.24
CA GLU A 124 1.76 -4.29 -27.91
C GLU A 124 1.80 -2.83 -27.44
N ALA A 125 1.64 -1.92 -28.39
CA ALA A 125 1.48 -0.49 -28.11
C ALA A 125 0.04 -0.17 -27.67
N ASN A 126 -0.15 0.99 -27.07
CA ASN A 126 -1.46 1.51 -26.68
C ASN A 126 -2.27 0.61 -25.73
N THR A 127 -1.57 -0.17 -24.91
CA THR A 127 -2.24 -1.11 -23.99
C THR A 127 -2.97 -0.40 -22.84
N ILE A 128 -2.55 0.83 -22.48
CA ILE A 128 -3.28 1.68 -21.55
C ILE A 128 -4.60 2.12 -22.16
N THR A 129 -4.58 2.62 -23.40
CA THR A 129 -5.78 3.06 -24.15
C THR A 129 -6.82 1.96 -24.23
N GLN A 130 -6.43 0.74 -24.66
CA GLN A 130 -7.33 -0.40 -24.77
C GLN A 130 -8.03 -0.74 -23.44
N GLN A 131 -7.28 -0.78 -22.35
CA GLN A 131 -7.82 -1.03 -21.02
C GLN A 131 -8.74 0.11 -20.57
N TYR A 132 -8.29 1.36 -20.70
CA TYR A 132 -9.01 2.54 -20.24
C TYR A 132 -10.37 2.68 -20.96
N GLU A 133 -10.40 2.66 -22.29
CA GLU A 133 -11.63 2.82 -23.08
C GLU A 133 -12.67 1.74 -22.74
N THR A 134 -12.23 0.51 -22.53
CA THR A 134 -13.13 -0.58 -22.14
C THR A 134 -13.69 -0.37 -20.75
N LEU A 135 -12.85 -0.03 -19.79
CA LEU A 135 -13.27 0.12 -18.38
C LEU A 135 -14.12 1.37 -18.16
N LYS A 136 -13.88 2.46 -18.88
CA LYS A 136 -14.70 3.69 -18.79
C LYS A 136 -16.15 3.49 -19.22
N GLN A 137 -16.48 2.43 -19.94
CA GLN A 137 -17.88 2.08 -20.26
C GLN A 137 -18.66 1.63 -19.01
N THR A 138 -17.95 1.12 -18.00
CA THR A 138 -18.57 0.56 -16.78
C THR A 138 -18.27 1.38 -15.53
N PHE A 139 -17.05 1.93 -15.43
CA PHE A 139 -16.56 2.61 -14.24
C PHE A 139 -16.50 4.12 -14.46
N PRO A 140 -17.13 4.94 -13.58
CA PRO A 140 -17.09 6.40 -13.69
C PRO A 140 -15.68 6.97 -13.63
N SER A 141 -14.80 6.35 -12.84
CA SER A 141 -13.39 6.75 -12.67
C SER A 141 -12.48 5.57 -12.96
N VAL A 142 -11.34 5.84 -13.57
CA VAL A 142 -10.25 4.91 -13.83
C VAL A 142 -8.95 5.55 -13.32
N ALA A 143 -8.02 4.75 -12.81
CA ALA A 143 -6.69 5.22 -12.47
C ALA A 143 -5.67 4.67 -13.48
N ILE A 144 -4.75 5.52 -13.94
CA ILE A 144 -3.56 5.08 -14.66
C ILE A 144 -2.39 5.09 -13.68
N ARG A 145 -1.77 3.93 -13.47
CA ARG A 145 -0.54 3.78 -12.69
C ARG A 145 0.64 3.66 -13.63
N THR A 146 1.52 4.64 -13.58
CA THR A 146 2.77 4.68 -14.33
C THR A 146 3.97 4.68 -13.39
N PHE A 147 5.12 4.27 -13.87
CA PHE A 147 6.34 4.11 -13.08
C PHE A 147 7.44 5.00 -13.63
N THR A 148 8.45 5.32 -12.82
CA THR A 148 9.58 6.16 -13.24
C THR A 148 10.26 5.66 -14.53
N ASN A 149 10.23 4.37 -14.81
CA ASN A 149 10.83 3.77 -16.01
C ASN A 149 9.88 3.66 -17.22
N THR A 150 8.57 3.83 -17.04
CA THR A 150 7.58 3.78 -18.12
C THR A 150 6.90 5.13 -18.37
N PHE A 151 7.00 6.08 -17.47
CA PHE A 151 6.30 7.36 -17.53
C PHE A 151 6.44 8.08 -18.88
N ASN A 152 7.66 8.16 -19.42
CA ASN A 152 7.88 8.83 -20.69
C ASN A 152 7.23 8.10 -21.87
N SER A 153 7.15 6.78 -21.87
CA SER A 153 6.45 5.99 -22.89
C SER A 153 4.94 6.05 -22.75
N ASP A 154 4.44 6.18 -21.51
CA ASP A 154 3.01 6.21 -21.21
C ASP A 154 2.40 7.61 -21.38
N LEU A 155 3.23 8.65 -21.52
CA LEU A 155 2.83 10.06 -21.41
C LEU A 155 1.77 10.49 -22.42
N ASP A 156 1.88 10.05 -23.67
CA ASP A 156 0.94 10.43 -24.73
C ASP A 156 -0.45 9.84 -24.46
N GLU A 157 -0.51 8.58 -24.02
CA GLU A 157 -1.78 7.95 -23.63
C GLU A 157 -2.36 8.62 -22.37
N ILE A 158 -1.54 8.92 -21.36
CA ILE A 158 -1.96 9.61 -20.13
C ILE A 158 -2.62 10.94 -20.45
N ARG A 159 -2.00 11.76 -21.32
CA ARG A 159 -2.52 13.07 -21.70
C ARG A 159 -3.80 13.01 -22.56
N ALA A 160 -3.90 11.99 -23.39
CA ALA A 160 -5.06 11.82 -24.28
C ALA A 160 -6.30 11.30 -23.56
N LEU A 161 -6.14 10.51 -22.50
CA LEU A 161 -7.22 9.74 -21.91
C LEU A 161 -7.78 10.34 -20.62
N LEU A 162 -6.91 10.82 -19.70
CA LEU A 162 -7.33 11.18 -18.35
C LEU A 162 -8.19 12.43 -18.31
N THR A 163 -9.27 12.34 -17.55
CA THR A 163 -10.23 13.41 -17.28
C THR A 163 -10.17 13.89 -15.83
N ALA A 164 -10.96 14.87 -15.46
CA ALA A 164 -11.04 15.39 -14.09
C ALA A 164 -11.61 14.41 -13.07
N ASP A 165 -12.29 13.35 -13.53
CA ASP A 165 -12.85 12.31 -12.67
C ASP A 165 -11.91 11.11 -12.50
N ASP A 166 -10.73 11.16 -13.10
CA ASP A 166 -9.74 10.08 -13.12
C ASP A 166 -8.55 10.36 -12.22
N PHE A 167 -7.70 9.34 -12.06
CA PHE A 167 -6.53 9.39 -11.21
C PHE A 167 -5.26 9.07 -11.99
N LEU A 168 -4.19 9.77 -11.68
CA LEU A 168 -2.84 9.45 -12.14
C LEU A 168 -1.99 9.05 -10.94
N ILE A 169 -1.61 7.78 -10.87
CA ILE A 169 -0.72 7.25 -9.85
C ILE A 169 0.70 7.20 -10.42
N TYR A 170 1.59 8.02 -9.90
CA TYR A 170 3.00 8.00 -10.24
C TYR A 170 3.76 7.19 -9.18
N ASP A 171 4.13 5.97 -9.53
CA ASP A 171 4.84 5.03 -8.64
C ASP A 171 6.35 5.26 -8.72
N ILE A 172 6.88 5.78 -7.63
CA ILE A 172 8.31 6.01 -7.44
C ILE A 172 8.92 4.74 -6.87
N HIS A 173 9.64 3.99 -7.69
CA HIS A 173 10.25 2.73 -7.26
C HIS A 173 11.06 2.86 -5.97
N GLU A 174 11.10 1.76 -5.21
CA GLU A 174 11.99 1.60 -4.07
C GLU A 174 13.44 1.88 -4.44
N GLY A 175 14.19 2.43 -3.48
CA GLY A 175 15.60 2.77 -3.68
C GLY A 175 15.86 4.00 -4.56
N VAL A 176 14.82 4.60 -5.16
CA VAL A 176 14.95 5.87 -5.88
C VAL A 176 14.64 7.01 -4.92
N GLY A 177 15.66 7.78 -4.56
CA GLY A 177 15.49 8.96 -3.70
C GLY A 177 14.66 10.04 -4.40
N LEU A 178 13.82 10.77 -3.65
CA LEU A 178 12.94 11.82 -4.19
C LEU A 178 13.71 12.98 -4.84
N THR A 179 14.99 13.12 -4.52
CA THR A 179 15.92 14.09 -5.14
C THR A 179 16.52 13.62 -6.47
N ASN A 180 16.20 12.39 -6.91
CA ASN A 180 16.73 11.82 -8.16
C ASN A 180 16.39 12.73 -9.37
N PRO A 181 17.35 12.97 -10.28
CA PRO A 181 17.13 13.80 -11.47
C PRO A 181 15.97 13.34 -12.36
N VAL A 182 15.70 12.03 -12.43
CA VAL A 182 14.56 11.49 -13.19
C VAL A 182 13.26 11.99 -12.59
N ILE A 183 13.08 11.89 -11.27
CA ILE A 183 11.87 12.38 -10.59
C ILE A 183 11.71 13.90 -10.78
N LYS A 184 12.79 14.65 -10.68
CA LYS A 184 12.75 16.12 -10.93
C LYS A 184 12.31 16.45 -12.35
N LYS A 185 12.81 15.71 -13.34
CA LYS A 185 12.40 15.86 -14.75
C LYS A 185 10.93 15.50 -14.95
N ASP A 186 10.53 14.32 -14.45
CA ASP A 186 9.16 13.85 -14.60
C ASP A 186 8.16 14.75 -13.89
N ARG A 187 8.52 15.31 -12.72
CA ARG A 187 7.73 16.32 -12.02
C ARG A 187 7.40 17.51 -12.92
N THR A 188 8.39 18.07 -13.62
CA THR A 188 8.16 19.20 -14.53
C THR A 188 7.11 18.88 -15.59
N ILE A 189 7.07 17.62 -16.06
CA ILE A 189 6.07 17.15 -17.00
C ILE A 189 4.72 16.94 -16.30
N LEU A 190 4.71 16.31 -15.14
CA LEU A 190 3.51 16.05 -14.31
C LEU A 190 2.80 17.35 -13.91
N ASP A 191 3.53 18.43 -13.69
CA ASP A 191 2.96 19.76 -13.40
C ASP A 191 2.15 20.31 -14.58
N THR A 192 2.41 19.87 -15.81
CA THR A 192 1.62 20.23 -17.01
C THR A 192 0.34 19.41 -17.19
N ILE A 193 0.16 18.33 -16.44
CA ILE A 193 -1.02 17.48 -16.46
C ILE A 193 -1.95 17.96 -15.34
N THR A 194 -3.04 18.62 -15.68
CA THR A 194 -3.88 19.36 -14.73
C THR A 194 -5.23 18.71 -14.45
N LEU A 195 -5.72 17.84 -15.31
CA LEU A 195 -7.07 17.29 -15.22
C LEU A 195 -7.24 16.19 -14.16
N PRO A 196 -6.40 15.13 -14.09
CA PRO A 196 -6.62 14.04 -13.14
C PRO A 196 -6.15 14.41 -11.73
N TRP A 197 -6.69 13.69 -10.73
CA TRP A 197 -6.17 13.71 -9.38
C TRP A 197 -4.86 12.92 -9.32
N LYS A 198 -3.77 13.59 -8.94
CA LYS A 198 -2.41 13.00 -8.96
C LYS A 198 -2.04 12.45 -7.60
N VAL A 199 -1.57 11.20 -7.58
CA VAL A 199 -1.09 10.49 -6.38
C VAL A 199 0.37 10.13 -6.56
N ALA A 200 1.24 10.55 -5.64
CA ALA A 200 2.61 10.06 -5.53
C ALA A 200 2.62 8.78 -4.69
N LEU A 201 3.08 7.67 -5.24
CA LEU A 201 3.16 6.38 -4.55
C LEU A 201 4.62 5.96 -4.37
N ARG A 202 5.02 5.62 -3.14
CA ARG A 202 6.35 5.10 -2.83
C ARG A 202 6.33 4.23 -1.58
N SER A 203 7.08 3.12 -1.58
CA SER A 203 7.40 2.42 -0.34
C SER A 203 8.44 3.22 0.45
N ALA A 204 8.13 3.57 1.69
CA ALA A 204 9.08 4.26 2.58
C ALA A 204 10.10 3.30 3.20
N ILE A 205 9.79 2.01 3.23
CA ILE A 205 10.63 0.96 3.83
C ILE A 205 11.15 0.07 2.71
N ASN A 206 12.48 -0.04 2.61
CA ASN A 206 13.12 -0.85 1.58
C ASN A 206 12.82 -2.35 1.77
N THR A 207 12.64 -3.10 0.68
CA THR A 207 12.33 -4.54 0.71
C THR A 207 13.45 -5.40 1.27
N ASP A 208 14.69 -4.96 1.24
CA ASP A 208 15.84 -5.69 1.80
C ASP A 208 15.95 -5.59 3.33
N ILE A 209 15.16 -4.74 3.98
CA ILE A 209 15.09 -4.67 5.44
C ILE A 209 14.60 -6.00 6.01
N GLN A 210 15.40 -6.58 6.88
CA GLN A 210 15.14 -7.85 7.57
C GLN A 210 15.11 -7.65 9.07
N ASN A 211 14.25 -8.38 9.78
CA ASN A 211 14.14 -8.29 11.24
C ASN A 211 15.49 -8.50 11.96
N VAL A 212 16.34 -9.37 11.44
CA VAL A 212 17.68 -9.63 11.99
C VAL A 212 18.64 -8.43 11.90
N ARG A 213 18.35 -7.47 11.02
CA ARG A 213 19.17 -6.27 10.82
C ARG A 213 18.62 -5.05 11.55
N LEU A 214 17.44 -5.14 12.17
CA LEU A 214 16.91 -4.05 12.97
C LEU A 214 17.84 -3.82 14.16
N ASN A 215 17.97 -2.55 14.57
CA ASN A 215 18.55 -2.17 15.84
C ASN A 215 17.42 -1.87 16.81
N HIS A 216 17.58 -2.32 18.05
CA HIS A 216 16.51 -2.26 19.04
C HIS A 216 16.31 -0.83 19.55
N GLY A 217 15.10 -0.28 19.33
CA GLY A 217 14.75 1.10 19.72
C GLY A 217 15.39 2.20 18.85
N GLU A 218 16.01 1.86 17.72
CA GLU A 218 16.63 2.80 16.80
C GLU A 218 15.84 2.95 15.49
N ILE A 219 16.16 3.99 14.70
CA ILE A 219 15.58 4.23 13.38
C ILE A 219 15.89 3.03 12.47
N VAL A 220 14.87 2.59 11.73
CA VAL A 220 15.02 1.49 10.77
C VAL A 220 16.03 1.91 9.69
N TYR A 221 17.03 1.06 9.48
CA TYR A 221 18.07 1.31 8.49
C TYR A 221 17.46 1.48 7.09
N GLU A 222 17.90 2.52 6.38
CA GLU A 222 17.46 2.87 5.02
C GLU A 222 15.96 3.20 4.87
N ALA A 223 15.21 3.30 5.97
CA ALA A 223 13.84 3.78 5.88
C ALA A 223 13.85 5.29 5.56
N ASP A 224 13.01 5.67 4.58
CA ASP A 224 12.84 7.05 4.16
C ASP A 224 11.35 7.34 3.95
N ASN A 225 10.77 8.14 4.83
CA ASN A 225 9.38 8.58 4.75
C ASN A 225 9.24 10.07 4.36
N SER A 226 10.22 10.62 3.67
CA SER A 226 10.18 12.02 3.20
C SER A 226 9.05 12.30 2.20
N LEU A 227 8.43 11.27 1.61
CA LEU A 227 7.29 11.45 0.73
C LEU A 227 6.14 12.21 1.41
N LEU A 228 5.83 11.86 2.66
CA LEU A 228 4.79 12.53 3.45
C LEU A 228 5.05 14.04 3.61
N GLU A 229 6.31 14.42 3.77
CA GLU A 229 6.70 15.83 3.92
C GLU A 229 6.69 16.60 2.59
N MET A 230 6.88 15.89 1.49
CA MET A 230 7.18 16.50 0.18
C MET A 230 6.03 16.49 -0.81
N PHE A 231 5.01 15.63 -0.62
CA PHE A 231 4.03 15.33 -1.70
C PHE A 231 3.24 16.54 -2.17
N SER A 232 2.76 17.39 -1.27
CA SER A 232 1.98 18.58 -1.63
C SER A 232 2.85 19.79 -1.93
N GLN A 233 3.89 20.04 -1.13
CA GLN A 233 4.69 21.26 -1.19
C GLN A 233 5.78 21.22 -2.28
N GLN A 234 6.47 20.10 -2.40
CA GLN A 234 7.63 19.98 -3.28
C GLN A 234 7.34 19.17 -4.55
N LEU A 235 6.49 18.16 -4.48
CA LEU A 235 6.15 17.33 -5.63
C LEU A 235 4.89 17.81 -6.37
N HIS A 236 4.05 18.67 -5.76
CA HIS A 236 2.80 19.19 -6.31
C HIS A 236 1.80 18.09 -6.71
N PHE A 237 1.71 17.05 -5.89
CA PHE A 237 0.67 16.03 -6.01
C PHE A 237 -0.52 16.38 -5.11
N ASN A 238 -1.69 15.88 -5.49
CA ASN A 238 -2.93 16.07 -4.72
C ASN A 238 -3.01 15.12 -3.52
N ALA A 239 -2.37 13.95 -3.63
CA ALA A 239 -2.36 12.90 -2.62
C ALA A 239 -1.05 12.14 -2.66
N PHE A 240 -0.81 11.37 -1.59
CA PHE A 240 0.31 10.43 -1.54
C PHE A 240 -0.18 9.02 -1.19
N GLY A 241 0.68 8.03 -1.44
CA GLY A 241 0.43 6.64 -1.10
C GLY A 241 1.71 5.92 -0.69
N ASP A 242 1.54 4.91 0.14
CA ASP A 242 2.60 3.99 0.52
C ASP A 242 2.02 2.58 0.78
N PHE A 243 2.83 1.67 1.28
CA PHE A 243 2.40 0.30 1.61
C PHE A 243 1.91 0.18 3.07
N ALA A 244 1.06 1.12 3.51
CA ALA A 244 0.42 1.14 4.83
C ALA A 244 1.41 0.98 6.00
N GLY A 245 2.56 1.67 5.94
CA GLY A 245 3.56 1.68 7.00
C GLY A 245 4.37 0.39 7.15
N ILE A 246 4.29 -0.52 6.20
CA ILE A 246 5.10 -1.73 6.15
C ILE A 246 5.96 -1.78 4.88
N LYS A 247 6.97 -2.65 4.88
CA LYS A 247 7.71 -2.91 3.65
C LYS A 247 6.82 -3.61 2.62
N LYS A 248 7.04 -3.31 1.35
CA LYS A 248 6.43 -4.01 0.23
C LYS A 248 6.85 -5.48 0.27
N ASP A 249 5.87 -6.38 0.40
CA ASP A 249 6.10 -7.82 0.46
C ASP A 249 6.64 -8.33 -0.89
N ASP A 250 7.67 -9.17 -0.88
CA ASP A 250 8.26 -9.77 -2.07
C ASP A 250 7.53 -11.03 -2.58
N LEU A 251 6.46 -11.43 -1.90
CA LEU A 251 5.58 -12.56 -2.24
C LEU A 251 6.31 -13.92 -2.30
N THR A 252 7.43 -14.04 -1.62
CA THR A 252 8.16 -15.29 -1.51
C THR A 252 7.52 -16.24 -0.52
N SER A 253 7.78 -17.53 -0.68
CA SER A 253 7.39 -18.58 0.26
C SER A 253 8.58 -19.00 1.12
N GLY A 254 8.30 -19.33 2.38
CA GLY A 254 9.31 -19.82 3.32
C GLY A 254 10.11 -18.72 4.00
N GLY A 255 11.11 -19.11 4.73
CA GLY A 255 11.99 -18.24 5.50
C GLY A 255 12.02 -18.61 6.99
N THR A 256 13.12 -18.26 7.64
CA THR A 256 13.25 -18.41 9.10
C THR A 256 12.54 -17.24 9.77
N ILE A 257 11.59 -17.52 10.65
CA ILE A 257 10.93 -16.49 11.44
C ILE A 257 11.92 -15.93 12.46
N SER A 258 12.10 -14.61 12.41
CA SER A 258 12.82 -13.85 13.42
C SER A 258 11.86 -12.82 13.99
N PRO A 259 11.64 -12.81 15.32
CA PRO A 259 10.82 -11.78 15.94
C PRO A 259 11.34 -10.39 15.58
N GLY A 260 10.43 -9.53 15.14
CA GLY A 260 10.75 -8.16 14.79
C GLY A 260 9.47 -7.34 14.63
N PHE A 261 9.57 -6.07 14.96
CA PHE A 261 8.49 -5.10 14.87
C PHE A 261 9.03 -3.75 14.39
N ILE A 262 8.25 -3.04 13.62
CA ILE A 262 8.55 -1.69 13.18
C ILE A 262 7.43 -0.78 13.68
N LEU A 263 7.78 0.17 14.54
CA LEU A 263 6.88 1.18 15.08
C LEU A 263 7.05 2.48 14.31
N TYR A 264 5.98 3.00 13.76
CA TYR A 264 5.96 4.33 13.18
C TYR A 264 5.76 5.40 14.26
N ASN A 265 6.55 6.46 14.22
CA ASN A 265 6.37 7.64 15.07
C ASN A 265 5.87 8.82 14.21
N PRO A 266 4.62 9.25 14.37
CA PRO A 266 4.07 10.38 13.60
C PRO A 266 4.65 11.74 13.99
N SER A 267 5.32 11.86 15.15
CA SER A 267 5.87 13.14 15.60
C SER A 267 7.16 13.56 14.90
N ASP A 268 7.94 12.59 14.42
CA ASP A 268 9.18 12.80 13.68
C ASP A 268 9.16 12.19 12.27
N ASN A 269 8.04 11.52 11.91
CA ASN A 269 7.83 10.84 10.63
C ASN A 269 8.87 9.75 10.36
N LEU A 270 9.26 8.99 11.39
CA LEU A 270 10.27 7.94 11.30
C LEU A 270 9.74 6.58 11.76
N TYR A 271 10.48 5.54 11.37
CA TYR A 271 10.21 4.16 11.77
C TYR A 271 11.31 3.67 12.70
N TYR A 272 10.90 3.04 13.80
CA TYR A 272 11.79 2.49 14.82
C TYR A 272 11.70 0.98 14.85
N GLY A 273 12.85 0.30 14.88
CA GLY A 273 12.95 -1.14 14.82
C GLY A 273 13.09 -1.77 16.20
N TYR A 274 12.41 -2.88 16.41
CA TYR A 274 12.56 -3.74 17.59
C TYR A 274 12.81 -5.16 17.13
N LYS A 275 13.77 -5.86 17.71
CA LYS A 275 14.13 -7.22 17.29
C LYS A 275 14.26 -8.18 18.47
N GLY A 276 14.00 -9.44 18.19
CA GLY A 276 14.33 -10.56 19.06
C GLY A 276 15.36 -11.50 18.42
N THR A 277 15.60 -12.61 19.09
CA THR A 277 16.51 -13.66 18.65
C THR A 277 15.88 -14.55 17.58
N VAL A 278 16.64 -14.93 16.58
CA VAL A 278 16.19 -15.81 15.49
C VAL A 278 15.56 -17.08 16.04
N LYS A 279 14.37 -17.44 15.54
CA LYS A 279 13.54 -18.59 15.93
C LYS A 279 12.96 -18.56 17.36
N ASN A 280 13.22 -17.53 18.17
CA ASN A 280 12.65 -17.41 19.50
C ASN A 280 11.33 -16.65 19.49
N LEU A 281 10.24 -17.29 19.09
CA LEU A 281 8.92 -16.65 18.96
C LEU A 281 8.37 -16.12 20.29
N ALA A 282 8.84 -16.64 21.45
CA ALA A 282 8.40 -16.13 22.75
C ALA A 282 8.78 -14.67 22.96
N GLU A 283 9.86 -14.20 22.33
CA GLU A 283 10.35 -12.82 22.46
C GLU A 283 9.42 -11.75 21.83
N PHE A 284 8.47 -12.16 21.00
CA PHE A 284 7.40 -11.23 20.62
C PHE A 284 6.65 -10.69 21.85
N GLU A 285 6.34 -11.57 22.80
CA GLU A 285 5.58 -11.26 24.01
C GLU A 285 6.49 -10.77 25.16
N THR A 286 7.64 -11.43 25.34
CA THR A 286 8.48 -11.24 26.54
C THR A 286 9.52 -10.14 26.41
N THR A 287 9.82 -9.68 25.19
CA THR A 287 10.85 -8.67 24.91
C THR A 287 10.28 -7.52 24.06
N ILE A 288 9.80 -7.82 22.85
CA ILE A 288 9.43 -6.75 21.89
C ILE A 288 8.27 -5.92 22.43
N VAL A 289 7.19 -6.53 22.92
CA VAL A 289 6.02 -5.77 23.41
C VAL A 289 6.37 -4.92 24.63
N PRO A 290 7.01 -5.44 25.70
CA PRO A 290 7.42 -4.61 26.83
C PRO A 290 8.33 -3.45 26.43
N ASP A 291 9.31 -3.71 25.56
CA ASP A 291 10.28 -2.70 25.14
C ASP A 291 9.65 -1.59 24.27
N VAL A 292 8.70 -1.96 23.38
CA VAL A 292 7.92 -0.98 22.60
C VAL A 292 7.08 -0.09 23.52
N LEU A 293 6.33 -0.70 24.44
CA LEU A 293 5.42 0.03 25.33
C LEU A 293 6.17 0.95 26.32
N ALA A 294 7.36 0.56 26.75
CA ALA A 294 8.21 1.35 27.66
C ALA A 294 9.20 2.27 26.92
N SER A 295 9.17 2.31 25.58
CA SER A 295 10.18 3.02 24.80
C SER A 295 10.07 4.54 24.90
N PRO A 296 11.20 5.26 24.76
CA PRO A 296 11.18 6.72 24.58
C PRO A 296 10.37 7.13 23.34
N VAL A 297 10.29 6.28 22.34
CA VAL A 297 9.51 6.53 21.10
C VAL A 297 8.01 6.57 21.43
N ALA A 298 7.49 5.59 22.16
CA ALA A 298 6.10 5.59 22.61
C ALA A 298 5.77 6.82 23.48
N ALA A 299 6.69 7.19 24.37
CA ALA A 299 6.55 8.40 25.18
C ALA A 299 6.53 9.68 24.32
N ALA A 300 7.37 9.76 23.28
CA ALA A 300 7.38 10.89 22.34
C ALA A 300 6.09 10.99 21.52
N ILE A 301 5.55 9.86 21.04
CA ILE A 301 4.27 9.82 20.34
C ILE A 301 3.14 10.36 21.23
N LEU A 302 3.08 9.87 22.48
CA LEU A 302 2.06 10.28 23.45
C LEU A 302 2.18 11.78 23.81
N ALA A 303 3.40 12.27 23.96
CA ALA A 303 3.67 13.68 24.26
C ALA A 303 3.33 14.61 23.09
N ALA A 304 3.51 14.16 21.86
CA ALA A 304 3.18 14.92 20.66
C ALA A 304 1.66 15.07 20.48
N ASN A 305 0.94 13.97 20.56
CA ASN A 305 -0.53 13.95 20.53
C ASN A 305 -1.05 12.63 21.11
N PRO A 306 -1.76 12.67 22.27
CA PRO A 306 -2.35 11.47 22.88
C PRO A 306 -3.30 10.69 21.97
N ASP A 307 -3.93 11.35 21.01
CA ASP A 307 -4.86 10.70 20.08
C ASP A 307 -4.19 9.68 19.17
N TYR A 308 -2.89 9.74 18.97
CA TYR A 308 -2.16 8.72 18.22
C TYR A 308 -2.14 7.35 18.90
N LEU A 309 -2.26 7.31 20.24
CA LEU A 309 -2.21 6.07 21.02
C LEU A 309 -3.49 5.84 21.84
N ASN A 310 -4.62 6.45 21.42
CA ASN A 310 -5.90 6.30 22.10
C ASN A 310 -6.55 4.91 21.84
N ASP A 311 -7.71 4.67 22.43
CA ASP A 311 -8.47 3.42 22.35
C ASP A 311 -8.99 3.07 20.94
N GLN A 312 -8.92 4.00 19.98
CA GLN A 312 -9.24 3.74 18.58
C GLN A 312 -8.04 3.18 17.78
N ASN A 313 -6.83 3.21 18.35
CA ASN A 313 -5.65 2.61 17.74
C ASN A 313 -5.60 1.10 18.02
N GLU A 314 -6.24 0.30 17.17
CA GLU A 314 -6.33 -1.15 17.35
C GLU A 314 -4.95 -1.84 17.35
N GLY A 315 -3.99 -1.32 16.58
CA GLY A 315 -2.60 -1.80 16.62
C GLY A 315 -1.98 -1.61 18.01
N TRP A 316 -2.09 -0.42 18.58
CA TRP A 316 -1.60 -0.12 19.92
C TRP A 316 -2.33 -0.93 21.00
N ASN A 317 -3.65 -1.00 20.91
CA ASN A 317 -4.48 -1.79 21.82
C ASN A 317 -4.12 -3.29 21.80
N THR A 318 -3.74 -3.81 20.64
CA THR A 318 -3.27 -5.20 20.53
C THR A 318 -1.95 -5.40 21.27
N LEU A 319 -1.01 -4.43 21.24
CA LEU A 319 0.21 -4.51 22.06
C LEU A 319 -0.13 -4.53 23.57
N LEU A 320 -1.06 -3.67 24.01
CA LEU A 320 -1.51 -3.64 25.42
C LEU A 320 -2.17 -4.96 25.83
N ARG A 321 -3.00 -5.57 24.96
CA ARG A 321 -3.60 -6.89 25.24
C ARG A 321 -2.55 -8.01 25.33
N ILE A 322 -1.52 -7.99 24.47
CA ILE A 322 -0.42 -8.94 24.55
C ILE A 322 0.35 -8.74 25.87
N GLN A 323 0.64 -7.53 26.28
CA GLN A 323 1.23 -7.23 27.58
C GLN A 323 0.37 -7.77 28.73
N GLY A 324 -0.95 -7.76 28.58
CA GLY A 324 -1.94 -8.32 29.51
C GLY A 324 -2.12 -9.83 29.43
N GLY A 325 -1.36 -10.55 28.58
CA GLY A 325 -1.38 -12.01 28.49
C GLY A 325 -2.07 -12.62 27.26
N GLU A 326 -2.54 -11.80 26.32
CA GLU A 326 -3.00 -12.33 25.02
C GLU A 326 -1.80 -12.88 24.21
N THR A 327 -2.02 -13.96 23.46
CA THR A 327 -0.94 -14.54 22.65
C THR A 327 -0.50 -13.63 21.50
N GLY A 328 0.80 -13.42 21.33
CA GLY A 328 1.44 -12.58 20.33
C GLY A 328 2.54 -13.25 19.51
N LYS A 329 2.75 -14.56 19.63
CA LYS A 329 3.88 -15.31 19.03
C LYS A 329 3.77 -15.48 17.50
N SER A 330 3.53 -14.40 16.76
CA SER A 330 3.29 -14.46 15.32
C SER A 330 3.78 -13.21 14.59
N GLN A 331 4.72 -13.35 13.65
CA GLN A 331 5.16 -12.27 12.77
C GLN A 331 3.99 -11.67 11.97
N ALA A 332 3.03 -12.51 11.54
CA ALA A 332 1.86 -12.06 10.81
C ALA A 332 0.98 -11.12 11.68
N LYS A 333 0.82 -11.44 12.98
CA LYS A 333 0.09 -10.58 13.93
C LYS A 333 0.81 -9.23 14.10
N PHE A 334 2.13 -9.23 14.20
CA PHE A 334 2.92 -7.98 14.33
C PHE A 334 2.89 -7.14 13.06
N LYS A 335 2.85 -7.75 11.88
CA LYS A 335 2.59 -7.05 10.62
C LYS A 335 1.24 -6.33 10.65
N LYS A 336 0.19 -7.01 11.10
CA LYS A 336 -1.15 -6.41 11.28
C LYS A 336 -1.11 -5.22 12.24
N ILE A 337 -0.45 -5.38 13.39
CA ILE A 337 -0.29 -4.33 14.41
C ILE A 337 0.40 -3.08 13.81
N SER A 338 1.49 -3.26 13.06
CA SER A 338 2.19 -2.15 12.42
C SER A 338 1.28 -1.39 11.44
N ILE A 339 0.51 -2.12 10.61
CA ILE A 339 -0.43 -1.52 9.65
C ILE A 339 -1.52 -0.71 10.39
N GLU A 340 -2.17 -1.31 11.38
CA GLU A 340 -3.28 -0.68 12.11
C GLU A 340 -2.82 0.58 12.85
N HIS A 341 -1.65 0.51 13.49
CA HIS A 341 -1.06 1.66 14.16
C HIS A 341 -0.75 2.79 13.17
N TYR A 342 -0.08 2.47 12.08
CA TYR A 342 0.27 3.46 11.05
C TYR A 342 -0.96 4.12 10.44
N LEU A 343 -1.96 3.33 10.03
CA LEU A 343 -3.21 3.84 9.47
C LEU A 343 -3.96 4.76 10.44
N HIS A 344 -3.99 4.39 11.73
CA HIS A 344 -4.60 5.22 12.76
C HIS A 344 -3.87 6.57 12.89
N CYS A 345 -2.52 6.56 12.90
CA CYS A 345 -1.71 7.78 12.93
C CYS A 345 -1.99 8.67 11.71
N MET A 346 -2.04 8.10 10.50
CA MET A 346 -2.35 8.84 9.27
C MET A 346 -3.76 9.43 9.32
N ARG A 347 -4.77 8.65 9.70
CA ARG A 347 -6.15 9.12 9.83
C ARG A 347 -6.26 10.26 10.86
N THR A 348 -5.61 10.14 12.01
CA THR A 348 -5.59 11.16 13.05
C THR A 348 -4.92 12.45 12.55
N ALA A 349 -3.79 12.36 11.86
CA ALA A 349 -3.09 13.52 11.32
C ALA A 349 -3.90 14.23 10.22
N ILE A 350 -4.57 13.48 9.33
CA ILE A 350 -5.46 14.03 8.29
C ILE A 350 -6.69 14.70 8.94
N ALA A 351 -7.30 14.08 9.94
CA ALA A 351 -8.44 14.65 10.65
C ALA A 351 -8.09 15.95 11.41
N ALA A 352 -6.87 16.03 11.93
CA ALA A 352 -6.34 17.23 12.59
C ALA A 352 -5.89 18.33 11.61
N GLY A 353 -5.93 18.08 10.29
CA GLY A 353 -5.47 19.03 9.26
C GLY A 353 -3.95 19.20 9.23
N LEU A 354 -3.19 18.26 9.78
CA LEU A 354 -1.71 18.27 9.71
C LEU A 354 -1.21 17.79 8.35
N ILE A 355 -2.05 17.04 7.62
CA ILE A 355 -1.80 16.54 6.27
C ILE A 355 -2.99 16.97 5.41
N HIS A 356 -2.73 17.74 4.35
CA HIS A 356 -3.76 18.31 3.48
C HIS A 356 -3.28 18.51 2.04
#